data_6a31f0bb82192513a8306da62e091fe8
#
_entry.id   6a31f0bb82192513a8306da62e091fe8
#
_cell.length_a   1.000
_cell.length_b   1.000
_cell.length_c   1.000
_cell.angle_alpha   90.00
_cell.angle_beta   90.00
_cell.angle_gamma   90.00
#
_symmetry.space_group_name_H-M   'P 1'
#
loop_
_entity.id
_entity.type
_entity.pdbx_description
1 polymer ?
#
loop_
_entity_poly.entity_id
_entity_poly.type
_entity_poly.pdbx_seq_one_letter_code
_entity_poly.pdbx_strand_id
1 'polypeptide(L)'
;MWLFETWLQVMWGKESKSIIMNQDLAMGAAIAKIFLRTRYRLCLWHIKKKFTEKLSHIYHKKPIFKRELKRCISESPSVEKFEEAWKSLILTYGLEKNEWLEGLYNIRESWISIYNRNTFFARINTTQRSESMNVFFDSFVNSRTTLQDFVVKFAKVVDSHYMKERKKERL
;
A
#
# COMPACT_ATOMS: atom_id res chain seq x y z
N MET A 1 -9.85 -13.13 -10.97
CA MET A 1 -11.27 -13.14 -10.47
C MET A 1 -11.52 -14.35 -9.58
N TRP A 2 -11.29 -15.56 -10.06
CA TRP A 2 -11.50 -16.80 -9.29
C TRP A 2 -10.99 -16.74 -7.82
N LEU A 3 -9.80 -16.23 -7.57
CA LEU A 3 -9.23 -16.14 -6.22
C LEU A 3 -10.10 -15.31 -5.25
N PHE A 4 -10.60 -14.15 -5.69
CA PHE A 4 -11.43 -13.28 -4.86
C PHE A 4 -12.85 -13.81 -4.69
N GLU A 5 -13.39 -14.49 -5.70
CA GLU A 5 -14.69 -15.20 -5.61
C GLU A 5 -14.60 -16.33 -4.59
N THR A 6 -13.54 -17.16 -4.68
CA THR A 6 -13.30 -18.24 -3.71
C THR A 6 -13.09 -17.69 -2.29
N TRP A 7 -12.32 -16.59 -2.16
CA TRP A 7 -12.15 -15.92 -0.87
C TRP A 7 -13.50 -15.47 -0.29
N LEU A 8 -14.34 -14.84 -1.10
CA LEU A 8 -15.66 -14.37 -0.69
C LEU A 8 -16.56 -15.53 -0.24
N GLN A 9 -16.51 -16.66 -0.96
CA GLN A 9 -17.23 -17.89 -0.57
C GLN A 9 -16.78 -18.40 0.80
N VAL A 10 -15.47 -18.52 1.01
CA VAL A 10 -14.88 -18.96 2.29
C VAL A 10 -15.27 -18.00 3.43
N MET A 11 -15.40 -16.72 3.14
CA MET A 11 -15.82 -15.69 4.10
C MET A 11 -17.35 -15.55 4.22
N TRP A 12 -18.13 -16.54 3.75
CA TRP A 12 -19.60 -16.57 3.85
C TRP A 12 -20.25 -15.33 3.21
N GLY A 13 -19.72 -14.87 2.10
CA GLY A 13 -20.20 -13.69 1.39
C GLY A 13 -19.88 -12.35 2.09
N LYS A 14 -19.09 -12.36 3.18
CA LYS A 14 -18.71 -11.14 3.89
C LYS A 14 -17.52 -10.48 3.20
N GLU A 15 -17.77 -9.34 2.59
CA GLU A 15 -16.71 -8.50 2.03
C GLU A 15 -15.82 -7.89 3.12
N SER A 16 -14.55 -7.70 2.83
CA SER A 16 -13.67 -6.88 3.65
C SER A 16 -14.13 -5.42 3.61
N LYS A 17 -14.11 -4.71 4.74
CA LYS A 17 -14.44 -3.28 4.76
C LYS A 17 -13.43 -2.44 3.99
N SER A 18 -12.18 -2.85 4.00
CA SER A 18 -11.08 -2.15 3.34
C SER A 18 -10.01 -3.11 2.83
N ILE A 19 -9.37 -2.76 1.73
CA ILE A 19 -8.26 -3.49 1.13
C ILE A 19 -7.11 -2.51 0.85
N ILE A 20 -5.89 -2.91 1.15
CA ILE A 20 -4.68 -2.21 0.71
C ILE A 20 -3.99 -3.11 -0.32
N MET A 21 -3.71 -2.56 -1.49
CA MET A 21 -3.13 -3.30 -2.60
C MET A 21 -1.95 -2.54 -3.23
N ASN A 22 -1.13 -3.24 -4.01
CA ASN A 22 -0.17 -2.60 -4.90
C ASN A 22 -0.90 -1.92 -6.08
N GLN A 23 -0.15 -1.22 -6.92
CA GLN A 23 -0.70 -0.53 -8.10
C GLN A 23 -0.82 -1.50 -9.29
N ASP A 24 -1.52 -2.62 -9.09
CA ASP A 24 -1.81 -3.61 -10.12
C ASP A 24 -3.22 -3.37 -10.69
N LEU A 25 -3.29 -3.09 -11.98
CA LEU A 25 -4.54 -2.75 -12.67
C LEU A 25 -5.51 -3.94 -12.72
N ALA A 26 -5.00 -5.16 -12.93
CA ALA A 26 -5.82 -6.36 -13.01
C ALA A 26 -6.44 -6.69 -11.65
N MET A 27 -5.66 -6.55 -10.57
CA MET A 27 -6.14 -6.70 -9.20
C MET A 27 -7.18 -5.62 -8.87
N GLY A 28 -6.93 -4.37 -9.23
CA GLY A 28 -7.87 -3.26 -9.02
C GLY A 28 -9.21 -3.50 -9.71
N ALA A 29 -9.19 -3.92 -10.98
CA ALA A 29 -10.39 -4.25 -11.74
C ALA A 29 -11.15 -5.45 -11.13
N ALA A 30 -10.44 -6.47 -10.65
CA ALA A 30 -11.04 -7.62 -10.00
C ALA A 30 -11.69 -7.24 -8.66
N ILE A 31 -11.04 -6.41 -7.85
CA ILE A 31 -11.60 -5.90 -6.58
C ILE A 31 -12.86 -5.08 -6.85
N ALA A 32 -12.82 -4.15 -7.79
CA ALA A 32 -13.97 -3.31 -8.14
C ALA A 32 -15.19 -4.11 -8.61
N LYS A 33 -14.96 -5.28 -9.23
CA LYS A 33 -16.02 -6.16 -9.72
C LYS A 33 -16.61 -7.08 -8.64
N ILE A 34 -15.77 -7.56 -7.72
CA ILE A 34 -16.17 -8.62 -6.78
C ILE A 34 -16.49 -8.03 -5.40
N PHE A 35 -15.75 -7.02 -4.95
CA PHE A 35 -15.92 -6.39 -3.64
C PHE A 35 -16.59 -5.02 -3.76
N LEU A 36 -17.90 -5.03 -4.04
CA LEU A 36 -18.66 -3.82 -4.38
C LEU A 36 -18.78 -2.81 -3.23
N ARG A 37 -18.66 -3.27 -1.99
CA ARG A 37 -18.77 -2.45 -0.78
C ARG A 37 -17.43 -2.17 -0.11
N THR A 38 -16.36 -2.68 -0.70
CA THR A 38 -15.01 -2.56 -0.13
C THR A 38 -14.33 -1.28 -0.61
N ARG A 39 -13.85 -0.47 0.34
CA ARG A 39 -12.94 0.63 0.02
C ARG A 39 -11.54 0.07 -0.20
N TYR A 40 -10.93 0.38 -1.33
CA TYR A 40 -9.53 0.01 -1.55
C TYR A 40 -8.61 1.24 -1.55
N ARG A 41 -7.38 1.03 -1.12
CA ARG A 41 -6.31 2.03 -1.14
C ARG A 41 -5.04 1.41 -1.66
N LEU A 42 -4.28 2.21 -2.41
CA LEU A 42 -2.96 1.79 -2.88
C LEU A 42 -1.94 1.87 -1.74
N CYS A 43 -1.06 0.89 -1.71
CA CYS A 43 0.01 0.79 -0.73
C CYS A 43 1.01 1.94 -0.89
N LEU A 44 1.11 2.78 0.13
CA LEU A 44 1.99 3.95 0.12
C LEU A 44 3.48 3.58 0.00
N TRP A 45 3.87 2.40 0.49
CA TRP A 45 5.25 1.92 0.35
C TRP A 45 5.62 1.69 -1.13
N HIS A 46 4.77 1.00 -1.89
CA HIS A 46 4.98 0.78 -3.33
C HIS A 46 5.05 2.10 -4.10
N ILE A 47 4.19 3.06 -3.75
CA ILE A 47 4.21 4.39 -4.35
C ILE A 47 5.51 5.10 -4.01
N LYS A 48 5.94 5.08 -2.74
CA LYS A 48 7.22 5.67 -2.31
C LYS A 48 8.42 5.04 -3.01
N LYS A 49 8.42 3.73 -3.21
CA LYS A 49 9.45 3.05 -4.00
C LYS A 49 9.51 3.59 -5.42
N LYS A 50 8.35 3.77 -6.08
CA LYS A 50 8.29 4.35 -7.43
C LYS A 50 8.79 5.80 -7.50
N PHE A 51 8.65 6.61 -6.44
CA PHE A 51 9.28 7.94 -6.40
C PHE A 51 10.79 7.84 -6.51
N THR A 52 11.42 6.88 -5.85
CA THR A 52 12.88 6.70 -5.92
C THR A 52 13.33 6.26 -7.32
N GLU A 53 12.51 5.49 -8.02
CA GLU A 53 12.80 4.99 -9.36
C GLU A 53 12.56 6.07 -10.43
N LYS A 54 11.37 6.68 -10.42
CA LYS A 54 10.92 7.63 -11.45
C LYS A 54 11.52 9.02 -11.32
N LEU A 55 11.87 9.44 -10.11
CA LEU A 55 12.46 10.75 -9.82
C LEU A 55 13.86 10.63 -9.21
N SER A 56 14.61 9.59 -9.55
CA SER A 56 15.94 9.29 -8.99
C SER A 56 16.88 10.49 -9.06
N HIS A 57 16.84 11.25 -10.14
CA HIS A 57 17.67 12.45 -10.38
C HIS A 57 17.41 13.60 -9.39
N ILE A 58 16.21 13.70 -8.80
CA ILE A 58 15.85 14.69 -7.79
C ILE A 58 15.88 14.05 -6.41
N TYR A 59 15.29 12.86 -6.28
CA TYR A 59 15.06 12.18 -5.01
C TYR A 59 16.36 11.90 -4.24
N HIS A 60 17.43 11.52 -4.95
CA HIS A 60 18.73 11.25 -4.36
C HIS A 60 19.61 12.48 -4.23
N LYS A 61 19.48 13.46 -5.14
CA LYS A 61 20.33 14.65 -5.17
C LYS A 61 19.84 15.79 -4.26
N LYS A 62 18.53 15.83 -3.92
CA LYS A 62 17.91 16.91 -3.16
C LYS A 62 17.24 16.38 -1.88
N PRO A 63 17.95 16.31 -0.74
CA PRO A 63 17.37 15.85 0.53
C PRO A 63 16.13 16.63 0.98
N ILE A 64 16.07 17.93 0.61
CA ILE A 64 14.95 18.82 0.90
C ILE A 64 13.69 18.32 0.18
N PHE A 65 13.79 17.95 -1.09
CA PHE A 65 12.66 17.39 -1.87
C PHE A 65 12.06 16.17 -1.17
N LYS A 66 12.89 15.23 -0.75
CA LYS A 66 12.45 14.02 -0.05
C LYS A 66 11.67 14.34 1.23
N ARG A 67 12.13 15.32 2.00
CA ARG A 67 11.47 15.77 3.24
C ARG A 67 10.13 16.44 2.94
N GLU A 68 10.10 17.35 1.97
CA GLU A 68 8.88 18.06 1.57
C GLU A 68 7.85 17.12 0.98
N LEU A 69 8.26 16.19 0.12
CA LEU A 69 7.40 15.13 -0.41
C LEU A 69 6.80 14.29 0.72
N LYS A 70 7.62 13.88 1.71
CA LYS A 70 7.13 13.14 2.88
C LYS A 70 6.09 13.95 3.66
N ARG A 71 6.35 15.23 3.91
CA ARG A 71 5.40 16.13 4.60
C ARG A 71 4.11 16.27 3.84
N CYS A 72 4.18 16.54 2.54
CA CYS A 72 3.02 16.65 1.66
C CYS A 72 2.14 15.39 1.71
N ILE A 73 2.72 14.22 1.54
CA ILE A 73 1.99 12.96 1.43
C ILE A 73 1.44 12.46 2.79
N SER A 74 2.22 12.61 3.87
CA SER A 74 1.94 11.91 5.12
C SER A 74 1.48 12.82 6.26
N GLU A 75 1.73 14.12 6.17
CA GLU A 75 1.57 15.06 7.28
C GLU A 75 0.59 16.20 6.97
N SER A 76 0.00 16.24 5.77
CA SER A 76 -0.99 17.25 5.40
C SER A 76 -2.24 17.14 6.28
N PRO A 77 -2.66 18.23 6.96
CA PRO A 77 -3.76 18.19 7.91
C PRO A 77 -5.13 18.17 7.24
N SER A 78 -5.25 18.69 6.03
CA SER A 78 -6.50 18.73 5.24
C SER A 78 -6.23 18.47 3.76
N VAL A 79 -7.30 18.25 2.99
CA VAL A 79 -7.24 18.08 1.54
C VAL A 79 -6.66 19.32 0.89
N GLU A 80 -7.14 20.50 1.26
CA GLU A 80 -6.69 21.80 0.74
C GLU A 80 -5.19 21.99 0.95
N LYS A 81 -4.70 21.64 2.15
CA LYS A 81 -3.27 21.75 2.47
C LYS A 81 -2.43 20.74 1.69
N PHE A 82 -2.95 19.56 1.41
CA PHE A 82 -2.30 18.62 0.51
C PHE A 82 -2.21 19.18 -0.92
N GLU A 83 -3.32 19.71 -1.46
CA GLU A 83 -3.37 20.26 -2.81
C GLU A 83 -2.40 21.44 -2.98
N GLU A 84 -2.36 22.38 -2.01
CA GLU A 84 -1.42 23.50 -2.00
C GLU A 84 0.05 22.99 -1.96
N ALA A 85 0.34 22.06 -1.06
CA ALA A 85 1.69 21.51 -0.88
C ALA A 85 2.15 20.74 -2.12
N TRP A 86 1.26 19.94 -2.73
CA TRP A 86 1.55 19.20 -3.94
C TRP A 86 1.87 20.16 -5.11
N LYS A 87 1.01 21.14 -5.34
CA LYS A 87 1.20 22.15 -6.38
C LYS A 87 2.51 22.92 -6.20
N SER A 88 2.80 23.37 -4.98
CA SER A 88 4.04 24.04 -4.63
C SER A 88 5.26 23.17 -4.91
N LEU A 89 5.21 21.90 -4.52
CA LEU A 89 6.29 20.93 -4.74
C LEU A 89 6.56 20.72 -6.25
N ILE A 90 5.51 20.53 -7.04
CA ILE A 90 5.63 20.35 -8.49
C ILE A 90 6.27 21.57 -9.15
N LEU A 91 5.82 22.78 -8.81
CA LEU A 91 6.36 24.04 -9.35
C LEU A 91 7.84 24.27 -8.91
N THR A 92 8.13 24.10 -7.62
CA THR A 92 9.47 24.36 -7.06
C THR A 92 10.55 23.47 -7.69
N TYR A 93 10.18 22.26 -8.12
CA TYR A 93 11.13 21.31 -8.68
C TYR A 93 11.02 21.16 -10.21
N GLY A 94 10.20 21.97 -10.87
CA GLY A 94 10.04 21.96 -12.34
C GLY A 94 9.49 20.63 -12.86
N LEU A 95 8.49 20.08 -12.18
CA LEU A 95 7.94 18.76 -12.46
C LEU A 95 6.58 18.79 -13.18
N GLU A 96 6.17 19.94 -13.69
CA GLU A 96 4.84 20.18 -14.30
C GLU A 96 4.57 19.27 -15.50
N LYS A 97 5.63 18.91 -16.24
CA LYS A 97 5.53 18.08 -17.43
C LYS A 97 5.77 16.59 -17.16
N ASN A 98 5.75 16.18 -15.88
CA ASN A 98 5.98 14.79 -15.53
C ASN A 98 4.68 14.00 -15.56
N GLU A 99 4.44 13.25 -16.65
CA GLU A 99 3.23 12.47 -16.88
C GLU A 99 2.95 11.43 -15.78
N TRP A 100 4.00 10.86 -15.17
CA TRP A 100 3.82 9.90 -14.09
C TRP A 100 3.28 10.56 -12.82
N LEU A 101 3.76 11.76 -12.49
CA LEU A 101 3.25 12.54 -11.35
C LEU A 101 1.83 13.04 -11.59
N GLU A 102 1.52 13.43 -12.81
CA GLU A 102 0.16 13.79 -13.21
C GLU A 102 -0.80 12.59 -13.06
N GLY A 103 -0.42 11.43 -13.60
CA GLY A 103 -1.18 10.20 -13.43
C GLY A 103 -1.37 9.80 -11.96
N LEU A 104 -0.33 9.97 -11.15
CA LEU A 104 -0.39 9.71 -9.71
C LEU A 104 -1.30 10.69 -8.97
N TYR A 105 -1.28 11.95 -9.36
CA TYR A 105 -2.17 12.98 -8.82
C TYR A 105 -3.64 12.71 -9.18
N ASN A 106 -3.93 12.28 -10.39
CA ASN A 106 -5.29 11.96 -10.83
C ASN A 106 -5.93 10.84 -9.99
N ILE A 107 -5.12 9.93 -9.45
CA ILE A 107 -5.60 8.84 -8.56
C ILE A 107 -5.33 9.12 -7.08
N ARG A 108 -5.06 10.36 -6.67
CA ARG A 108 -4.61 10.73 -5.32
C ARG A 108 -5.55 10.29 -4.21
N GLU A 109 -6.84 10.26 -4.47
CA GLU A 109 -7.84 9.79 -3.51
C GLU A 109 -7.64 8.32 -3.11
N SER A 110 -7.03 7.52 -4.01
CA SER A 110 -6.79 6.11 -3.75
C SER A 110 -5.53 5.81 -2.92
N TRP A 111 -4.65 6.80 -2.68
CA TRP A 111 -3.39 6.54 -1.98
C TRP A 111 -3.01 7.57 -0.90
N ILE A 112 -3.53 8.80 -0.97
CA ILE A 112 -3.30 9.81 0.07
C ILE A 112 -4.26 9.56 1.23
N SER A 113 -3.70 9.44 2.43
CA SER A 113 -4.47 9.06 3.63
C SER A 113 -5.52 10.08 4.04
N ILE A 114 -5.33 11.38 3.72
CA ILE A 114 -6.27 12.43 4.07
C ILE A 114 -7.65 12.23 3.41
N TYR A 115 -7.71 11.68 2.19
CA TYR A 115 -8.96 11.38 1.50
C TYR A 115 -9.68 10.16 2.06
N ASN A 116 -8.99 9.35 2.88
CA ASN A 116 -9.49 8.07 3.37
C ASN A 116 -9.68 8.05 4.89
N ARG A 117 -9.75 9.22 5.55
CA ARG A 117 -9.89 9.32 7.03
C ARG A 117 -11.13 8.63 7.58
N ASN A 118 -12.22 8.63 6.81
CA ASN A 118 -13.50 8.03 7.22
C ASN A 118 -13.56 6.52 7.02
N THR A 119 -12.50 5.90 6.51
CA THR A 119 -12.44 4.47 6.29
C THR A 119 -11.41 3.84 7.22
N PHE A 120 -11.81 2.78 7.90
CA PHE A 120 -10.92 2.05 8.80
C PHE A 120 -9.94 1.19 8.00
N PHE A 121 -8.68 1.56 8.01
CA PHE A 121 -7.56 0.81 7.45
C PHE A 121 -6.62 0.25 8.53
N ALA A 122 -7.13 -0.06 9.73
CA ALA A 122 -6.38 -0.61 10.87
C ALA A 122 -5.09 0.17 11.23
N ARG A 123 -5.08 1.49 11.00
CA ARG A 123 -3.89 2.37 11.10
C ARG A 123 -2.69 1.90 10.25
N ILE A 124 -2.92 1.03 9.27
CA ILE A 124 -1.89 0.55 8.35
C ILE A 124 -1.69 1.64 7.30
N ASN A 125 -0.79 2.57 7.55
CA ASN A 125 -0.41 3.60 6.57
C ASN A 125 0.74 3.15 5.68
N THR A 126 1.55 2.22 6.16
CA THR A 126 2.62 1.60 5.41
C THR A 126 2.57 0.11 5.67
N THR A 127 2.74 -0.66 4.63
CA THR A 127 2.84 -2.11 4.68
C THR A 127 4.18 -2.59 5.26
N GLN A 128 4.89 -1.77 6.03
CA GLN A 128 6.15 -2.19 6.62
C GLN A 128 5.99 -3.48 7.44
N ARG A 129 4.85 -3.67 8.13
CA ARG A 129 4.48 -4.95 8.75
C ARG A 129 4.15 -6.02 7.70
N SER A 130 3.42 -5.68 6.64
CA SER A 130 3.10 -6.60 5.55
C SER A 130 4.33 -6.91 4.71
N GLU A 131 5.23 -5.94 4.48
CA GLU A 131 6.49 -6.16 3.77
C GLU A 131 7.45 -7.04 4.56
N SER A 132 7.57 -6.86 5.87
CA SER A 132 8.34 -7.80 6.70
C SER A 132 7.72 -9.20 6.70
N MET A 133 6.39 -9.30 6.64
CA MET A 133 5.69 -10.58 6.44
C MET A 133 5.93 -11.13 5.03
N ASN A 134 5.88 -10.30 3.98
CA ASN A 134 6.15 -10.73 2.61
C ASN A 134 7.59 -11.22 2.46
N VAL A 135 8.58 -10.45 2.93
CA VAL A 135 10.00 -10.89 2.95
C VAL A 135 10.16 -12.19 3.74
N PHE A 136 9.43 -12.33 4.83
CA PHE A 136 9.44 -13.57 5.60
C PHE A 136 8.80 -14.73 4.82
N PHE A 137 7.69 -14.50 4.12
CA PHE A 137 7.06 -15.49 3.24
C PHE A 137 7.93 -15.83 2.05
N ASP A 138 8.60 -14.88 1.41
CA ASP A 138 9.50 -15.10 0.27
C ASP A 138 10.63 -16.09 0.60
N SER A 139 11.02 -16.18 1.87
CA SER A 139 11.99 -17.17 2.32
C SER A 139 11.43 -18.61 2.41
N PHE A 140 10.10 -18.76 2.45
CA PHE A 140 9.42 -20.06 2.60
C PHE A 140 8.66 -20.52 1.36
N VAL A 141 8.38 -19.61 0.41
CA VAL A 141 7.54 -19.86 -0.76
C VAL A 141 8.30 -19.47 -2.02
N ASN A 142 8.21 -20.27 -3.04
CA ASN A 142 8.78 -19.97 -4.37
C ASN A 142 7.80 -20.43 -5.46
N SER A 143 8.15 -20.20 -6.73
CA SER A 143 7.30 -20.54 -7.89
C SER A 143 6.96 -22.03 -8.02
N ARG A 144 7.64 -22.92 -7.28
CA ARG A 144 7.42 -24.37 -7.26
C ARG A 144 6.62 -24.83 -6.04
N THR A 145 6.30 -23.95 -5.12
CA THR A 145 5.53 -24.28 -3.90
C THR A 145 4.09 -24.61 -4.29
N THR A 146 3.65 -25.81 -3.97
CA THR A 146 2.26 -26.22 -4.19
C THR A 146 1.31 -25.48 -3.24
N LEU A 147 0.02 -25.43 -3.56
CA LEU A 147 -0.98 -24.80 -2.70
C LEU A 147 -1.06 -25.48 -1.32
N GLN A 148 -0.91 -26.80 -1.29
CA GLN A 148 -0.87 -27.57 -0.02
C GLN A 148 0.34 -27.17 0.84
N ASP A 149 1.53 -27.14 0.23
CA ASP A 149 2.75 -26.71 0.92
C ASP A 149 2.65 -25.26 1.39
N PHE A 150 2.01 -24.40 0.60
CA PHE A 150 1.76 -23.01 0.96
C PHE A 150 0.92 -22.91 2.24
N VAL A 151 -0.20 -23.65 2.33
CA VAL A 151 -1.07 -23.64 3.52
C VAL A 151 -0.33 -24.10 4.76
N VAL A 152 0.43 -25.19 4.66
CA VAL A 152 1.24 -25.72 5.78
C VAL A 152 2.33 -24.74 6.22
N LYS A 153 3.03 -24.15 5.27
CA LYS A 153 4.07 -23.14 5.53
C LYS A 153 3.48 -21.87 6.10
N PHE A 154 2.32 -21.43 5.60
CA PHE A 154 1.60 -20.26 6.11
C PHE A 154 1.24 -20.44 7.60
N ALA A 155 0.66 -21.59 7.98
CA ALA A 155 0.33 -21.87 9.37
C ALA A 155 1.56 -21.78 10.28
N LYS A 156 2.69 -22.39 9.89
CA LYS A 156 3.95 -22.34 10.65
C LYS A 156 4.48 -20.91 10.80
N VAL A 157 4.34 -20.09 9.77
CA VAL A 157 4.76 -18.68 9.76
C VAL A 157 3.93 -17.88 10.75
N VAL A 158 2.61 -18.03 10.70
CA VAL A 158 1.68 -17.34 11.61
C VAL A 158 1.99 -17.73 13.06
N ASP A 159 2.16 -19.00 13.37
CA ASP A 159 2.50 -19.48 14.71
C ASP A 159 3.83 -18.89 15.21
N SER A 160 4.85 -18.87 14.35
CA SER A 160 6.15 -18.31 14.72
C SER A 160 6.09 -16.80 15.00
N HIS A 161 5.23 -16.08 14.30
CA HIS A 161 5.01 -14.66 14.51
C HIS A 161 4.29 -14.38 15.84
N TYR A 162 3.23 -15.15 16.12
CA TYR A 162 2.53 -15.08 17.42
C TYR A 162 3.45 -15.37 18.60
N MET A 163 4.34 -16.33 18.47
CA MET A 163 5.30 -16.66 19.53
C MET A 163 6.33 -15.54 19.75
N LYS A 164 6.74 -14.84 18.69
CA LYS A 164 7.64 -13.68 18.79
C LYS A 164 6.96 -12.45 19.42
N GLU A 165 5.70 -12.20 19.09
CA GLU A 165 4.93 -11.10 19.69
C GLU A 165 4.71 -11.36 21.20
N ARG A 166 4.28 -12.57 21.59
CA ARG A 166 4.13 -12.95 23.00
C ARG A 166 5.41 -12.82 23.83
N LYS A 167 6.59 -13.06 23.22
CA LYS A 167 7.86 -12.85 23.91
C LYS A 167 8.17 -11.36 24.13
N LYS A 168 7.72 -10.47 23.25
CA LYS A 168 7.91 -9.02 23.39
C LYS A 168 6.98 -8.39 24.43
N GLU A 169 5.81 -8.99 24.66
CA GLU A 169 4.86 -8.50 25.67
C GLU A 169 5.22 -8.92 27.11
N ARG A 170 6.18 -9.84 27.27
CA ARG A 170 6.65 -10.34 28.58
C ARG A 170 7.96 -9.69 29.05
N LEU A 171 8.53 -8.77 28.29
CA LEU A 171 9.71 -7.98 28.62
C LEU A 171 9.33 -6.50 28.86
#